data_0e057efe92b330ca2eac84d1ad2eeec6
#
_entry.id   0e057efe92b330ca2eac84d1ad2eeec6
#
_cell.length_a   1.000
_cell.length_b   1.000
_cell.length_c   1.000
_cell.angle_alpha   90.00
_cell.angle_beta   90.00
_cell.angle_gamma   90.00
#
_symmetry.space_group_name_H-M   'P 1'
#
loop_
_entity.id
_entity.type
_entity.pdbx_description
1 polymer ?
#
loop_
_entity_poly.entity_id
_entity_poly.type
_entity_poly.pdbx_seq_one_letter_code
_entity_poly.pdbx_strand_id
1 'polypeptide(L)'
;MKRTYFIIVVFAIVLITFYLAFTQKAIGDSSPKKNYCIECHITLNGKPRAVVLEWENSVHAKKNLECHICHGGNPDVDDAKAAKDKKTNFIGKPKKKDIPEFCGREGCHVQALVQLKKGPHYNSVLKIGSPNCVDCHGDHNIQQSTYHIITDKTCSSCHSVEYSRELVNSIITIEKNIEDIEKSLEYMNERNVEIKGMTERYNELKSYFHQLVHIFSKQEIDFTKKLVEVEIEYLDKELQSKIASIKRLDVIYILTSVFSIGVIITFTIYIALIRRRRAKIQKDFQSR
;
A
#
# COMPACT_ATOMS: atom_id res chain seq x y z
N MET A 1 43.70 -8.78 33.30
CA MET A 1 42.93 -7.98 32.32
C MET A 1 43.13 -8.43 30.87
N LYS A 2 44.34 -8.54 30.33
CA LYS A 2 44.53 -8.95 28.89
C LYS A 2 43.98 -10.35 28.53
N ARG A 3 44.05 -11.32 29.45
CA ARG A 3 43.56 -12.70 29.22
C ARG A 3 42.00 -12.80 29.13
N THR A 4 41.32 -12.01 29.96
CA THR A 4 39.84 -11.96 29.96
C THR A 4 39.29 -11.29 28.70
N TYR A 5 39.94 -10.24 28.21
CA TYR A 5 39.60 -9.57 26.98
C TYR A 5 39.78 -10.48 25.75
N PHE A 6 40.85 -11.26 25.72
CA PHE A 6 41.12 -12.22 24.66
C PHE A 6 40.01 -13.31 24.58
N ILE A 7 39.59 -13.84 25.73
CA ILE A 7 38.50 -14.86 25.81
C ILE A 7 37.19 -14.29 25.32
N ILE A 8 36.85 -13.05 25.70
CA ILE A 8 35.58 -12.38 25.25
C ILE A 8 35.59 -12.16 23.74
N VAL A 9 36.72 -11.71 23.17
CA VAL A 9 36.85 -11.50 21.73
C VAL A 9 36.72 -12.82 20.94
N VAL A 10 37.40 -13.87 21.40
CA VAL A 10 37.27 -15.20 20.75
C VAL A 10 35.86 -15.73 20.83
N PHE A 11 35.17 -15.57 21.96
CA PHE A 11 33.79 -16.02 22.13
C PHE A 11 32.84 -15.23 21.24
N ALA A 12 33.03 -13.91 21.09
CA ALA A 12 32.24 -13.08 20.17
C ALA A 12 32.45 -13.48 18.70
N ILE A 13 33.69 -13.79 18.29
CA ILE A 13 34.00 -14.25 16.93
C ILE A 13 33.33 -15.62 16.66
N VAL A 14 33.35 -16.54 17.62
CA VAL A 14 32.69 -17.85 17.48
C VAL A 14 31.17 -17.71 17.40
N LEU A 15 30.56 -16.80 18.17
CA LEU A 15 29.12 -16.53 18.08
C LEU A 15 28.74 -15.90 16.74
N ILE A 16 29.54 -14.97 16.23
CA ILE A 16 29.31 -14.33 14.92
C ILE A 16 29.45 -15.36 13.78
N THR A 17 30.47 -16.21 13.80
CA THR A 17 30.65 -17.25 12.78
C THR A 17 29.52 -18.29 12.84
N PHE A 18 29.08 -18.66 14.03
CA PHE A 18 27.94 -19.57 14.21
C PHE A 18 26.63 -18.94 13.70
N TYR A 19 26.39 -17.66 14.01
CA TYR A 19 25.23 -16.91 13.52
C TYR A 19 25.23 -16.80 11.99
N LEU A 20 26.37 -16.44 11.37
CA LEU A 20 26.52 -16.36 9.91
C LEU A 20 26.35 -17.74 9.24
N ALA A 21 26.84 -18.81 9.82
CA ALA A 21 26.64 -20.19 9.30
C ALA A 21 25.17 -20.63 9.40
N PHE A 22 24.45 -20.19 10.44
CA PHE A 22 23.04 -20.54 10.62
C PHE A 22 22.13 -19.73 9.67
N THR A 23 22.47 -18.47 9.38
CA THR A 23 21.71 -17.61 8.45
C THR A 23 21.90 -18.06 6.99
N GLN A 24 23.04 -18.61 6.61
CA GLN A 24 23.25 -19.14 5.25
C GLN A 24 22.42 -20.39 4.95
N LYS A 25 22.03 -21.16 5.97
CA LYS A 25 21.22 -22.39 5.79
C LYS A 25 19.73 -22.11 5.60
N ALA A 26 19.28 -20.87 5.84
CA ALA A 26 17.90 -20.44 5.68
C ALA A 26 17.58 -19.85 4.29
N ILE A 27 18.59 -19.62 3.45
CA ILE A 27 18.40 -19.27 2.03
C ILE A 27 18.30 -20.60 1.28
N GLY A 28 17.14 -21.24 1.36
CA GLY A 28 16.80 -22.35 0.48
C GLY A 28 16.91 -21.86 -0.96
N ASP A 29 17.55 -22.64 -1.81
CA ASP A 29 17.63 -22.42 -3.25
C ASP A 29 16.22 -22.54 -3.85
N SER A 30 15.44 -21.46 -3.73
CA SER A 30 14.16 -21.28 -4.41
C SER A 30 14.45 -20.68 -5.77
N SER A 31 15.05 -21.45 -6.67
CA SER A 31 14.92 -21.14 -8.08
C SER A 31 13.42 -21.03 -8.39
N PRO A 32 12.96 -19.94 -9.01
CA PRO A 32 11.52 -19.75 -9.28
C PRO A 32 11.04 -20.97 -10.06
N LYS A 33 9.98 -21.63 -9.55
CA LYS A 33 9.40 -22.80 -10.19
C LYS A 33 9.00 -22.41 -11.61
N LYS A 34 9.46 -23.15 -12.59
CA LYS A 34 9.21 -22.89 -14.00
C LYS A 34 7.71 -23.01 -14.29
N ASN A 35 7.13 -21.99 -14.95
CA ASN A 35 5.74 -22.02 -15.39
C ASN A 35 5.68 -22.10 -16.92
N TYR A 36 5.30 -23.26 -17.45
CA TYR A 36 5.26 -23.50 -18.89
C TYR A 36 4.18 -22.70 -19.62
N CYS A 37 3.17 -22.17 -18.96
CA CYS A 37 2.24 -21.25 -19.60
C CYS A 37 2.97 -19.99 -20.04
N ILE A 38 3.80 -19.40 -19.16
CA ILE A 38 4.58 -18.18 -19.42
C ILE A 38 5.66 -18.50 -20.48
N GLU A 39 6.44 -19.55 -20.25
CA GLU A 39 7.54 -19.97 -21.14
C GLU A 39 7.09 -20.17 -22.58
N CYS A 40 5.95 -20.84 -22.78
CA CYS A 40 5.41 -21.08 -24.12
C CYS A 40 4.83 -19.78 -24.71
N HIS A 41 3.96 -19.08 -23.97
CA HIS A 41 3.26 -17.91 -24.52
C HIS A 41 4.19 -16.75 -24.85
N ILE A 42 5.28 -16.54 -24.10
CA ILE A 42 6.25 -15.47 -24.37
C ILE A 42 7.01 -15.66 -25.69
N THR A 43 7.16 -16.90 -26.15
CA THR A 43 7.84 -17.24 -27.41
C THR A 43 6.94 -17.08 -28.64
N LEU A 44 5.62 -17.05 -28.44
CA LEU A 44 4.64 -16.91 -29.51
C LEU A 44 4.54 -15.46 -29.97
N ASN A 45 4.06 -15.25 -31.20
CA ASN A 45 3.81 -13.91 -31.73
C ASN A 45 2.37 -13.44 -31.47
N GLY A 46 2.17 -12.13 -31.49
CA GLY A 46 0.84 -11.51 -31.37
C GLY A 46 0.27 -11.58 -29.96
N LYS A 47 -1.03 -11.85 -29.85
CA LYS A 47 -1.78 -11.77 -28.59
C LYS A 47 -1.24 -12.68 -27.47
N PRO A 48 -0.83 -13.93 -27.71
CA PRO A 48 -0.30 -14.78 -26.62
C PRO A 48 0.90 -14.17 -25.91
N ARG A 49 1.84 -13.57 -26.65
CA ARG A 49 2.97 -12.85 -26.08
C ARG A 49 2.55 -11.57 -25.35
N ALA A 50 1.66 -10.81 -25.97
CA ALA A 50 1.18 -9.54 -25.41
C ALA A 50 0.57 -9.73 -24.02
N VAL A 51 -0.24 -10.77 -23.81
CA VAL A 51 -0.88 -11.03 -22.49
C VAL A 51 0.13 -11.40 -21.41
N VAL A 52 1.27 -12.04 -21.75
CA VAL A 52 2.33 -12.30 -20.77
C VAL A 52 2.98 -10.98 -20.34
N LEU A 53 3.36 -10.13 -21.30
CA LEU A 53 3.97 -8.83 -21.04
C LEU A 53 3.04 -7.90 -20.26
N GLU A 54 1.75 -7.93 -20.53
CA GLU A 54 0.73 -7.21 -19.77
C GLU A 54 0.63 -7.73 -18.34
N TRP A 55 0.57 -9.05 -18.16
CA TRP A 55 0.50 -9.68 -16.85
C TRP A 55 1.73 -9.39 -15.98
N GLU A 56 2.94 -9.45 -16.54
CA GLU A 56 4.20 -9.16 -15.82
C GLU A 56 4.18 -7.78 -15.15
N ASN A 57 3.49 -6.81 -15.74
CA ASN A 57 3.36 -5.46 -15.20
C ASN A 57 2.18 -5.29 -14.23
N SER A 58 1.39 -6.34 -13.98
CA SER A 58 0.18 -6.28 -13.17
C SER A 58 0.43 -6.41 -11.66
N VAL A 59 -0.56 -6.00 -10.85
CA VAL A 59 -0.56 -6.28 -9.41
C VAL A 59 -0.66 -7.77 -9.10
N HIS A 60 -1.27 -8.55 -9.99
CA HIS A 60 -1.39 -10.00 -9.83
C HIS A 60 -0.02 -10.69 -9.96
N ALA A 61 0.80 -10.31 -10.93
CA ALA A 61 2.15 -10.82 -11.05
C ALA A 61 3.01 -10.46 -9.83
N LYS A 62 2.92 -9.23 -9.32
CA LYS A 62 3.61 -8.79 -8.10
C LYS A 62 3.22 -9.60 -6.84
N LYS A 63 2.07 -10.27 -6.88
CA LYS A 63 1.57 -11.16 -5.82
C LYS A 63 1.73 -12.64 -6.16
N ASN A 64 2.52 -12.97 -7.20
CA ASN A 64 2.74 -14.34 -7.69
C ASN A 64 1.45 -15.07 -8.08
N LEU A 65 0.42 -14.34 -8.54
CA LEU A 65 -0.79 -14.91 -9.10
C LEU A 65 -0.58 -15.15 -10.59
N GLU A 66 -0.17 -16.36 -10.93
CA GLU A 66 0.17 -16.77 -12.28
C GLU A 66 -1.07 -17.20 -13.11
N CYS A 67 -0.87 -17.45 -14.39
CA CYS A 67 -1.93 -17.71 -15.37
C CYS A 67 -2.90 -18.82 -14.93
N HIS A 68 -2.38 -19.94 -14.42
CA HIS A 68 -3.18 -21.09 -14.01
C HIS A 68 -4.10 -20.82 -12.81
N ILE A 69 -3.72 -19.88 -11.95
CA ILE A 69 -4.56 -19.48 -10.80
C ILE A 69 -5.89 -18.92 -11.31
N CYS A 70 -5.87 -18.19 -12.42
CA CYS A 70 -7.06 -17.64 -13.05
C CYS A 70 -7.68 -18.62 -14.06
N HIS A 71 -6.89 -19.13 -14.99
CA HIS A 71 -7.39 -19.88 -16.14
C HIS A 71 -7.48 -21.41 -15.94
N GLY A 72 -6.99 -21.92 -14.81
CA GLY A 72 -6.79 -23.36 -14.62
C GLY A 72 -5.68 -23.90 -15.53
N GLY A 73 -5.68 -25.20 -15.77
CA GLY A 73 -4.63 -25.86 -16.51
C GLY A 73 -3.48 -26.34 -15.63
N ASN A 74 -2.48 -26.96 -16.25
CA ASN A 74 -1.30 -27.45 -15.56
C ASN A 74 -0.06 -26.65 -15.98
N PRO A 75 0.50 -25.78 -15.11
CA PRO A 75 1.67 -24.98 -15.42
C PRO A 75 2.99 -25.78 -15.47
N ASP A 76 3.00 -27.00 -14.96
CA ASP A 76 4.20 -27.85 -14.84
C ASP A 76 4.45 -28.74 -16.07
N VAL A 77 3.59 -28.65 -17.09
CA VAL A 77 3.64 -29.51 -18.28
C VAL A 77 3.99 -28.71 -19.53
N ASP A 78 5.01 -29.17 -20.25
CA ASP A 78 5.52 -28.52 -21.48
C ASP A 78 4.67 -28.83 -22.74
N ASP A 79 3.78 -29.83 -22.71
CA ASP A 79 2.87 -30.12 -23.80
C ASP A 79 1.62 -29.23 -23.74
N ALA A 80 1.41 -28.45 -24.81
CA ALA A 80 0.30 -27.46 -24.86
C ALA A 80 -1.10 -28.08 -24.72
N LYS A 81 -1.29 -29.32 -25.17
CA LYS A 81 -2.60 -30.02 -25.08
C LYS A 81 -2.84 -30.51 -23.66
N ALA A 82 -1.82 -31.11 -23.04
CA ALA A 82 -1.90 -31.58 -21.66
C ALA A 82 -2.00 -30.39 -20.67
N ALA A 83 -1.25 -29.32 -20.88
CA ALA A 83 -1.32 -28.11 -20.06
C ALA A 83 -2.73 -27.47 -20.08
N LYS A 84 -3.44 -27.55 -21.19
CA LYS A 84 -4.79 -26.98 -21.39
C LYS A 84 -5.90 -28.03 -21.36
N ASP A 85 -5.67 -29.16 -20.71
CA ASP A 85 -6.70 -30.19 -20.57
C ASP A 85 -7.85 -29.69 -19.66
N LYS A 86 -9.08 -29.90 -20.09
CA LYS A 86 -10.28 -29.57 -19.29
C LYS A 86 -10.31 -30.30 -17.95
N LYS A 87 -9.67 -31.48 -17.85
CA LYS A 87 -9.55 -32.23 -16.58
C LYS A 87 -8.72 -31.46 -15.53
N THR A 88 -7.90 -30.52 -15.96
CA THR A 88 -7.14 -29.61 -15.07
C THR A 88 -7.88 -28.26 -14.85
N ASN A 89 -9.18 -28.24 -15.08
CA ASN A 89 -10.03 -27.06 -14.97
C ASN A 89 -9.63 -25.90 -15.90
N PHE A 90 -8.98 -26.20 -17.04
CA PHE A 90 -8.64 -25.15 -17.99
C PHE A 90 -9.90 -24.59 -18.65
N ILE A 91 -10.14 -23.29 -18.47
CA ILE A 91 -11.34 -22.60 -18.96
C ILE A 91 -11.08 -21.66 -20.15
N GLY A 92 -9.81 -21.43 -20.49
CA GLY A 92 -9.46 -20.52 -21.59
C GLY A 92 -9.96 -19.09 -21.35
N LYS A 93 -10.56 -18.49 -22.40
CA LYS A 93 -11.14 -17.14 -22.31
C LYS A 93 -12.56 -17.22 -21.75
N PRO A 94 -12.86 -16.60 -20.58
CA PRO A 94 -14.21 -16.55 -20.04
C PRO A 94 -15.14 -15.72 -20.95
N LYS A 95 -16.41 -16.05 -20.96
CA LYS A 95 -17.43 -15.22 -21.63
C LYS A 95 -17.61 -13.92 -20.86
N LYS A 96 -17.92 -12.82 -21.56
CA LYS A 96 -18.08 -11.49 -20.92
C LYS A 96 -19.03 -11.50 -19.73
N LYS A 97 -20.18 -12.18 -19.85
CA LYS A 97 -21.15 -12.29 -18.76
C LYS A 97 -20.71 -13.10 -17.55
N ASP A 98 -19.70 -13.97 -17.73
CA ASP A 98 -19.19 -14.85 -16.69
C ASP A 98 -17.98 -14.22 -15.96
N ILE A 99 -17.48 -13.07 -16.44
CA ILE A 99 -16.32 -12.36 -15.86
C ILE A 99 -16.53 -11.99 -14.39
N PRO A 100 -17.68 -11.46 -13.94
CA PRO A 100 -17.88 -11.17 -12.53
C PRO A 100 -17.70 -12.39 -11.63
N GLU A 101 -18.27 -13.53 -12.00
CA GLU A 101 -18.11 -14.78 -11.24
C GLU A 101 -16.69 -15.32 -11.34
N PHE A 102 -16.03 -15.11 -12.45
CA PHE A 102 -14.63 -15.50 -12.65
C PHE A 102 -13.68 -14.73 -11.75
N CYS A 103 -13.85 -13.43 -11.62
CA CYS A 103 -13.03 -12.57 -10.74
C CYS A 103 -13.44 -12.69 -9.27
N GLY A 104 -14.74 -12.80 -9.02
CA GLY A 104 -15.36 -12.80 -7.68
C GLY A 104 -15.46 -14.17 -7.01
N ARG A 105 -14.79 -15.22 -7.54
CA ARG A 105 -14.82 -16.54 -6.94
C ARG A 105 -14.18 -16.56 -5.55
N GLU A 106 -14.43 -17.62 -4.78
CA GLU A 106 -13.92 -17.81 -3.43
C GLU A 106 -12.39 -17.63 -3.37
N GLY A 107 -11.94 -16.94 -2.34
CA GLY A 107 -10.51 -16.61 -2.17
C GLY A 107 -9.99 -15.45 -3.02
N CYS A 108 -10.84 -14.84 -3.89
CA CYS A 108 -10.48 -13.72 -4.75
C CYS A 108 -11.32 -12.46 -4.42
N HIS A 109 -12.04 -11.90 -5.37
CA HIS A 109 -12.78 -10.64 -5.21
C HIS A 109 -14.26 -10.81 -4.85
N VAL A 110 -14.56 -11.70 -3.89
CA VAL A 110 -15.93 -12.06 -3.46
C VAL A 110 -16.73 -10.81 -3.05
N GLN A 111 -16.14 -9.91 -2.27
CA GLN A 111 -16.85 -8.73 -1.78
C GLN A 111 -17.23 -7.77 -2.92
N ALA A 112 -16.34 -7.54 -3.88
CA ALA A 112 -16.65 -6.73 -5.05
C ALA A 112 -17.79 -7.34 -5.89
N LEU A 113 -17.81 -8.67 -6.05
CA LEU A 113 -18.89 -9.37 -6.72
C LEU A 113 -20.24 -9.21 -5.98
N VAL A 114 -20.24 -9.38 -4.65
CA VAL A 114 -21.45 -9.21 -3.82
C VAL A 114 -22.01 -7.79 -3.98
N GLN A 115 -21.15 -6.78 -3.99
CA GLN A 115 -21.58 -5.40 -4.17
C GLN A 115 -22.09 -5.13 -5.60
N LEU A 116 -21.37 -5.62 -6.62
CA LEU A 116 -21.82 -5.51 -8.01
C LEU A 116 -23.21 -6.14 -8.21
N LYS A 117 -23.48 -7.29 -7.58
CA LYS A 117 -24.79 -7.98 -7.64
C LYS A 117 -25.94 -7.16 -7.05
N LYS A 118 -25.67 -6.28 -6.10
CA LYS A 118 -26.67 -5.36 -5.53
C LYS A 118 -26.98 -4.19 -6.47
N GLY A 119 -26.06 -3.85 -7.36
CA GLY A 119 -26.17 -2.70 -8.24
C GLY A 119 -26.87 -3.00 -9.58
N PRO A 120 -27.31 -1.95 -10.29
CA PRO A 120 -28.01 -2.08 -11.57
C PRO A 120 -27.12 -2.65 -12.69
N HIS A 121 -25.80 -2.47 -12.60
CA HIS A 121 -24.86 -2.93 -13.61
C HIS A 121 -24.84 -4.46 -13.75
N TYR A 122 -25.07 -5.22 -12.68
CA TYR A 122 -25.10 -6.67 -12.76
C TYR A 122 -26.16 -7.20 -13.72
N ASN A 123 -27.35 -6.58 -13.73
CA ASN A 123 -28.41 -6.92 -14.69
C ASN A 123 -28.00 -6.64 -16.15
N SER A 124 -27.23 -5.57 -16.37
CA SER A 124 -26.65 -5.26 -17.68
C SER A 124 -25.63 -6.31 -18.11
N VAL A 125 -24.73 -6.70 -17.17
CA VAL A 125 -23.75 -7.77 -17.42
C VAL A 125 -24.42 -9.07 -17.83
N LEU A 126 -25.51 -9.49 -17.16
CA LEU A 126 -26.21 -10.71 -17.49
C LEU A 126 -26.83 -10.65 -18.90
N LYS A 127 -27.31 -9.48 -19.33
CA LYS A 127 -27.94 -9.27 -20.62
C LYS A 127 -26.95 -9.13 -21.77
N ILE A 128 -25.99 -8.21 -21.64
CA ILE A 128 -25.08 -7.80 -22.72
C ILE A 128 -23.61 -8.04 -22.42
N GLY A 129 -23.25 -8.49 -21.21
CA GLY A 129 -21.89 -8.78 -20.78
C GLY A 129 -21.08 -7.56 -20.37
N SER A 130 -21.72 -6.39 -20.19
CA SER A 130 -21.04 -5.11 -19.85
C SER A 130 -22.00 -4.20 -19.06
N PRO A 131 -21.49 -3.30 -18.17
CA PRO A 131 -20.08 -3.20 -17.75
C PRO A 131 -19.71 -4.32 -16.77
N ASN A 132 -18.62 -5.02 -17.03
CA ASN A 132 -18.08 -6.06 -16.14
C ASN A 132 -16.72 -5.62 -15.54
N CYS A 133 -16.08 -6.46 -14.74
CA CYS A 133 -14.85 -6.12 -14.03
C CYS A 133 -13.74 -5.59 -14.95
N VAL A 134 -13.54 -6.23 -16.11
CA VAL A 134 -12.47 -5.86 -17.03
C VAL A 134 -12.75 -4.58 -17.83
N ASP A 135 -14.00 -4.14 -17.92
CA ASP A 135 -14.33 -2.89 -18.61
C ASP A 135 -13.80 -1.66 -17.84
N CYS A 136 -13.59 -1.81 -16.52
CA CYS A 136 -13.00 -0.77 -15.67
C CYS A 136 -11.53 -1.08 -15.29
N HIS A 137 -11.22 -2.34 -14.97
CA HIS A 137 -9.92 -2.74 -14.41
C HIS A 137 -8.92 -3.29 -15.43
N GLY A 138 -9.34 -3.55 -16.67
CA GLY A 138 -8.56 -4.32 -17.64
C GLY A 138 -8.55 -5.81 -17.34
N ASP A 139 -7.82 -6.58 -18.16
CA ASP A 139 -7.77 -8.04 -18.03
C ASP A 139 -6.43 -8.60 -17.54
N HIS A 140 -5.32 -8.33 -18.21
CA HIS A 140 -4.00 -8.85 -17.84
C HIS A 140 -3.09 -7.82 -17.19
N ASN A 141 -3.09 -6.57 -17.67
CA ASN A 141 -2.35 -5.48 -17.05
C ASN A 141 -3.14 -4.78 -15.94
N ILE A 142 -3.69 -5.56 -15.01
CA ILE A 142 -4.48 -5.01 -13.90
C ILE A 142 -3.56 -4.25 -12.94
N GLN A 143 -3.82 -2.96 -12.78
CA GLN A 143 -3.10 -2.09 -11.84
C GLN A 143 -3.83 -2.01 -10.51
N GLN A 144 -3.14 -1.48 -9.49
CA GLN A 144 -3.80 -1.13 -8.23
C GLN A 144 -4.93 -0.15 -8.54
N SER A 145 -6.13 -0.48 -8.07
CA SER A 145 -7.29 0.37 -8.30
C SER A 145 -7.15 1.68 -7.53
N THR A 146 -7.25 2.77 -8.29
CA THR A 146 -7.36 4.13 -7.80
C THR A 146 -8.46 4.82 -8.58
N TYR A 147 -8.87 6.02 -8.20
CA TYR A 147 -9.86 6.79 -8.96
C TYR A 147 -9.51 6.99 -10.45
N HIS A 148 -8.24 6.87 -10.82
CA HIS A 148 -7.80 7.01 -12.21
C HIS A 148 -8.40 5.99 -13.18
N ILE A 149 -8.91 4.85 -12.70
CA ILE A 149 -9.61 3.88 -13.54
C ILE A 149 -11.05 4.30 -13.87
N ILE A 150 -11.63 5.17 -13.04
CA ILE A 150 -12.98 5.70 -13.22
C ILE A 150 -12.88 7.05 -13.93
N THR A 151 -13.25 7.07 -15.20
CA THR A 151 -13.21 8.27 -16.02
C THR A 151 -14.58 8.56 -16.61
N ASP A 152 -14.84 9.82 -16.92
CA ASP A 152 -16.04 10.19 -17.67
C ASP A 152 -16.13 9.44 -19.00
N LYS A 153 -15.01 9.19 -19.68
CA LYS A 153 -14.94 8.40 -20.91
C LYS A 153 -15.41 6.96 -20.70
N THR A 154 -15.05 6.32 -19.58
CA THR A 154 -15.49 4.95 -19.26
C THR A 154 -16.99 4.88 -19.07
N CYS A 155 -17.58 5.85 -18.35
CA CYS A 155 -19.00 5.90 -18.05
C CYS A 155 -19.83 6.42 -19.23
N SER A 156 -19.33 7.40 -19.99
CA SER A 156 -20.08 8.09 -21.04
C SER A 156 -20.36 7.23 -22.29
N SER A 157 -19.80 6.01 -22.36
CA SER A 157 -20.20 5.04 -23.37
C SER A 157 -21.65 4.58 -23.21
N CYS A 158 -22.24 4.73 -22.02
CA CYS A 158 -23.61 4.31 -21.68
C CYS A 158 -24.42 5.40 -20.98
N HIS A 159 -23.80 6.35 -20.29
CA HIS A 159 -24.41 7.42 -19.51
C HIS A 159 -24.15 8.80 -20.14
N SER A 160 -24.96 9.81 -19.76
CA SER A 160 -24.64 11.19 -20.19
C SER A 160 -23.31 11.65 -19.59
N VAL A 161 -22.64 12.56 -20.30
CA VAL A 161 -21.34 13.10 -19.87
C VAL A 161 -21.46 13.84 -18.52
N GLU A 162 -22.58 14.54 -18.32
CA GLU A 162 -22.85 15.27 -17.07
C GLU A 162 -22.95 14.34 -15.88
N TYR A 163 -23.76 13.27 -16.01
CA TYR A 163 -23.90 12.25 -14.96
C TYR A 163 -22.56 11.58 -14.65
N SER A 164 -21.83 11.19 -15.70
CA SER A 164 -20.52 10.55 -15.57
C SER A 164 -19.54 11.44 -14.83
N ARG A 165 -19.49 12.73 -15.18
CA ARG A 165 -18.57 13.72 -14.58
C ARG A 165 -18.90 13.97 -13.12
N GLU A 166 -20.18 14.13 -12.77
CA GLU A 166 -20.61 14.32 -11.39
C GLU A 166 -20.20 13.14 -10.50
N LEU A 167 -20.47 11.93 -10.96
CA LEU A 167 -20.09 10.69 -10.25
C LEU A 167 -18.58 10.59 -10.08
N VAL A 168 -17.81 10.76 -11.15
CA VAL A 168 -16.35 10.68 -11.14
C VAL A 168 -15.76 11.71 -10.17
N ASN A 169 -16.20 12.96 -10.22
CA ASN A 169 -15.73 14.02 -9.32
C ASN A 169 -16.04 13.68 -7.85
N SER A 170 -17.20 13.11 -7.56
CA SER A 170 -17.56 12.70 -6.20
C SER A 170 -16.62 11.60 -5.70
N ILE A 171 -16.34 10.59 -6.50
CA ILE A 171 -15.43 9.48 -6.15
C ILE A 171 -14.01 9.99 -5.94
N ILE A 172 -13.48 10.83 -6.86
CA ILE A 172 -12.15 11.43 -6.75
C ILE A 172 -12.00 12.23 -5.45
N THR A 173 -13.01 13.01 -5.10
CA THR A 173 -12.98 13.84 -3.88
C THR A 173 -12.91 12.97 -2.63
N ILE A 174 -13.73 11.93 -2.56
CA ILE A 174 -13.75 11.02 -1.41
C ILE A 174 -12.42 10.27 -1.29
N GLU A 175 -11.91 9.71 -2.39
CA GLU A 175 -10.66 8.96 -2.36
C GLU A 175 -9.48 9.83 -1.93
N LYS A 176 -9.40 11.07 -2.46
CA LYS A 176 -8.39 12.04 -2.05
C LYS A 176 -8.45 12.33 -0.55
N ASN A 177 -9.64 12.53 0.00
CA ASN A 177 -9.80 12.76 1.44
C ASN A 177 -9.34 11.53 2.26
N ILE A 178 -9.62 10.31 1.79
CA ILE A 178 -9.16 9.07 2.43
C ILE A 178 -7.63 8.97 2.39
N GLU A 179 -7.00 9.31 1.26
CA GLU A 179 -5.53 9.35 1.14
C GLU A 179 -4.90 10.39 2.08
N ASP A 180 -5.51 11.55 2.24
CA ASP A 180 -5.00 12.60 3.13
C ASP A 180 -5.11 12.20 4.61
N ILE A 181 -6.15 11.44 4.99
CA ILE A 181 -6.25 10.80 6.30
C ILE A 181 -5.14 9.76 6.49
N GLU A 182 -4.87 8.91 5.47
CA GLU A 182 -3.79 7.90 5.52
C GLU A 182 -2.43 8.55 5.79
N LYS A 183 -2.08 9.59 5.04
CA LYS A 183 -0.85 10.37 5.25
C LYS A 183 -0.76 10.96 6.66
N SER A 184 -1.90 11.43 7.19
CA SER A 184 -1.96 12.00 8.54
C SER A 184 -1.76 10.93 9.62
N LEU A 185 -2.30 9.71 9.41
CA LEU A 185 -2.07 8.57 10.30
C LEU A 185 -0.62 8.09 10.26
N GLU A 186 -0.03 8.01 9.07
CA GLU A 186 1.39 7.67 8.89
C GLU A 186 2.29 8.68 9.62
N TYR A 187 2.05 9.97 9.44
CA TYR A 187 2.78 11.05 10.12
C TYR A 187 2.75 10.92 11.65
N MET A 188 1.60 10.51 12.22
CA MET A 188 1.48 10.30 13.66
C MET A 188 2.15 9.01 14.13
N ASN A 189 2.03 7.94 13.34
CA ASN A 189 2.65 6.65 13.65
C ASN A 189 4.17 6.77 13.70
N GLU A 190 4.80 7.50 12.78
CA GLU A 190 6.24 7.80 12.78
C GLU A 190 6.69 8.52 14.05
N ARG A 191 5.78 9.22 14.74
CA ARG A 191 6.03 9.95 16.00
C ARG A 191 5.60 9.17 17.24
N ASN A 192 5.29 7.89 17.10
CA ASN A 192 4.83 7.01 18.18
C ASN A 192 3.60 7.55 18.92
N VAL A 193 2.71 8.24 18.22
CA VAL A 193 1.43 8.70 18.79
C VAL A 193 0.43 7.54 18.71
N GLU A 194 -0.31 7.31 19.79
CA GLU A 194 -1.36 6.30 19.80
C GLU A 194 -2.50 6.67 18.85
N ILE A 195 -2.69 5.83 17.82
CA ILE A 195 -3.67 6.03 16.73
C ILE A 195 -4.60 4.82 16.52
N LYS A 196 -4.58 3.83 17.43
CA LYS A 196 -5.27 2.56 17.22
C LYS A 196 -6.76 2.73 16.85
N GLY A 197 -7.53 3.48 17.63
CA GLY A 197 -8.94 3.71 17.34
C GLY A 197 -9.20 4.44 16.03
N MET A 198 -8.32 5.40 15.65
CA MET A 198 -8.42 6.11 14.37
C MET A 198 -8.09 5.19 13.18
N THR A 199 -7.11 4.30 13.35
CA THR A 199 -6.76 3.31 12.31
C THR A 199 -7.91 2.33 12.07
N GLU A 200 -8.60 1.89 13.11
CA GLU A 200 -9.78 1.03 12.99
C GLU A 200 -10.88 1.74 12.18
N ARG A 201 -11.23 2.97 12.53
CA ARG A 201 -12.22 3.79 11.82
C ARG A 201 -11.82 4.09 10.37
N TYR A 202 -10.55 4.37 10.12
CA TYR A 202 -10.01 4.54 8.77
C TYR A 202 -10.20 3.26 7.93
N ASN A 203 -9.94 2.10 8.49
CA ASN A 203 -10.12 0.83 7.79
C ASN A 203 -11.61 0.56 7.47
N GLU A 204 -12.51 0.89 8.38
CA GLU A 204 -13.96 0.83 8.14
C GLU A 204 -14.36 1.79 7.02
N LEU A 205 -13.92 3.04 7.07
CA LEU A 205 -14.16 4.05 6.04
C LEU A 205 -13.68 3.58 4.66
N LYS A 206 -12.47 3.04 4.57
CA LYS A 206 -11.91 2.48 3.34
C LYS A 206 -12.74 1.31 2.82
N SER A 207 -13.23 0.46 3.72
CA SER A 207 -14.14 -0.64 3.38
C SER A 207 -15.46 -0.15 2.83
N TYR A 208 -16.09 0.86 3.44
CA TYR A 208 -17.33 1.47 2.94
C TYR A 208 -17.12 2.10 1.55
N PHE A 209 -16.04 2.80 1.35
CA PHE A 209 -15.71 3.38 0.04
C PHE A 209 -15.54 2.32 -1.04
N HIS A 210 -14.84 1.23 -0.75
CA HIS A 210 -14.69 0.10 -1.70
C HIS A 210 -16.03 -0.56 -2.04
N GLN A 211 -16.97 -0.59 -1.10
CA GLN A 211 -18.31 -1.11 -1.37
C GLN A 211 -19.10 -0.16 -2.28
N LEU A 212 -19.04 1.16 -1.99
CA LEU A 212 -19.73 2.19 -2.75
C LEU A 212 -19.37 2.14 -4.23
N VAL A 213 -18.09 2.06 -4.57
CA VAL A 213 -17.60 2.09 -5.96
C VAL A 213 -17.94 0.82 -6.78
N HIS A 214 -18.54 -0.20 -6.17
CA HIS A 214 -18.97 -1.42 -6.86
C HIS A 214 -20.49 -1.58 -6.94
N ILE A 215 -21.27 -0.88 -6.12
CA ILE A 215 -22.75 -0.97 -6.12
C ILE A 215 -23.33 -0.21 -7.32
N PHE A 216 -22.90 1.02 -7.56
CA PHE A 216 -23.39 1.92 -8.63
C PHE A 216 -24.94 2.10 -8.63
N SER A 217 -25.59 1.93 -7.47
CA SER A 217 -27.00 2.28 -7.29
C SER A 217 -27.10 3.71 -6.76
N LYS A 218 -27.85 4.59 -7.42
CA LYS A 218 -27.96 6.00 -7.01
C LYS A 218 -28.42 6.13 -5.56
N GLN A 219 -29.41 5.35 -5.13
CA GLN A 219 -29.93 5.38 -3.77
C GLN A 219 -28.87 4.94 -2.74
N GLU A 220 -28.18 3.84 -3.01
CA GLU A 220 -27.10 3.32 -2.15
C GLU A 220 -25.89 4.26 -2.16
N ILE A 221 -25.56 4.85 -3.31
CA ILE A 221 -24.48 5.83 -3.46
C ILE A 221 -24.77 7.07 -2.61
N ASP A 222 -25.97 7.66 -2.73
CA ASP A 222 -26.34 8.86 -2.00
C ASP A 222 -26.34 8.65 -0.48
N PHE A 223 -26.82 7.47 -0.03
CA PHE A 223 -26.80 7.10 1.38
C PHE A 223 -25.38 6.85 1.90
N THR A 224 -24.61 5.98 1.23
CA THR A 224 -23.26 5.61 1.66
C THR A 224 -22.31 6.80 1.54
N LYS A 225 -22.47 7.65 0.53
CA LYS A 225 -21.70 8.88 0.37
C LYS A 225 -21.81 9.78 1.61
N LYS A 226 -23.04 10.01 2.10
CA LYS A 226 -23.25 10.81 3.31
C LYS A 226 -22.56 10.22 4.53
N LEU A 227 -22.63 8.91 4.72
CA LEU A 227 -21.93 8.23 5.83
C LEU A 227 -20.42 8.41 5.72
N VAL A 228 -19.87 8.22 4.53
CA VAL A 228 -18.43 8.37 4.26
C VAL A 228 -18.00 9.82 4.50
N GLU A 229 -18.76 10.81 4.02
CA GLU A 229 -18.46 12.23 4.21
C GLU A 229 -18.46 12.63 5.71
N VAL A 230 -19.44 12.17 6.47
CA VAL A 230 -19.50 12.43 7.93
C VAL A 230 -18.32 11.81 8.67
N GLU A 231 -17.95 10.59 8.30
CA GLU A 231 -16.83 9.90 8.92
C GLU A 231 -15.47 10.54 8.57
N ILE A 232 -15.31 10.97 7.32
CA ILE A 232 -14.13 11.76 6.88
C ILE A 232 -14.02 13.03 7.72
N GLU A 233 -15.10 13.81 7.85
CA GLU A 233 -15.09 15.06 8.61
C GLU A 233 -14.72 14.84 10.08
N TYR A 234 -15.24 13.78 10.68
CA TYR A 234 -14.92 13.41 12.06
C TYR A 234 -13.44 13.06 12.23
N LEU A 235 -12.94 12.14 11.40
CA LEU A 235 -11.54 11.70 11.44
C LEU A 235 -10.58 12.85 11.16
N ASP A 236 -10.86 13.68 10.17
CA ASP A 236 -10.01 14.83 9.85
C ASP A 236 -9.91 15.79 11.02
N LYS A 237 -11.03 16.16 11.67
CA LYS A 237 -11.02 17.02 12.86
C LYS A 237 -10.18 16.45 13.99
N GLU A 238 -10.33 15.16 14.29
CA GLU A 238 -9.56 14.49 15.34
C GLU A 238 -8.07 14.48 15.01
N LEU A 239 -7.72 14.13 13.75
CA LEU A 239 -6.36 14.10 13.25
C LEU A 239 -5.70 15.48 13.29
N GLN A 240 -6.37 16.52 12.79
CA GLN A 240 -5.85 17.89 12.79
C GLN A 240 -5.61 18.41 14.22
N SER A 241 -6.51 18.10 15.15
CA SER A 241 -6.32 18.41 16.58
C SER A 241 -5.06 17.80 17.15
N LYS A 242 -4.83 16.52 16.89
CA LYS A 242 -3.62 15.81 17.36
C LYS A 242 -2.35 16.32 16.68
N ILE A 243 -2.38 16.54 15.36
CA ILE A 243 -1.26 17.10 14.59
C ILE A 243 -0.89 18.51 15.11
N ALA A 244 -1.87 19.35 15.38
CA ALA A 244 -1.63 20.67 15.95
C ALA A 244 -0.97 20.59 17.34
N SER A 245 -1.35 19.63 18.17
CA SER A 245 -0.74 19.37 19.47
C SER A 245 0.72 18.92 19.34
N ILE A 246 1.02 18.02 18.41
CA ILE A 246 2.39 17.55 18.12
C ILE A 246 3.27 18.73 17.66
N LYS A 247 2.80 19.49 16.67
CA LYS A 247 3.55 20.66 16.15
C LYS A 247 3.85 21.67 17.25
N ARG A 248 2.90 21.88 18.18
CA ARG A 248 3.08 22.79 19.33
C ARG A 248 4.18 22.27 20.26
N LEU A 249 4.21 20.95 20.54
CA LEU A 249 5.25 20.33 21.35
C LEU A 249 6.63 20.42 20.67
N ASP A 250 6.71 20.21 19.36
CA ASP A 250 7.95 20.33 18.57
C ASP A 250 8.51 21.74 18.67
N VAL A 251 7.68 22.78 18.56
CA VAL A 251 8.10 24.18 18.72
C VAL A 251 8.64 24.44 20.13
N ILE A 252 7.94 23.97 21.16
CA ILE A 252 8.39 24.11 22.55
C ILE A 252 9.76 23.41 22.76
N TYR A 253 9.91 22.20 22.21
CA TYR A 253 11.16 21.45 22.30
C TYR A 253 12.32 22.20 21.61
N ILE A 254 12.11 22.76 20.43
CA ILE A 254 13.13 23.55 19.72
C ILE A 254 13.50 24.77 20.55
N LEU A 255 12.52 25.54 21.06
CA LEU A 255 12.79 26.73 21.87
C LEU A 255 13.56 26.40 23.14
N THR A 256 13.19 25.36 23.86
CA THR A 256 13.89 24.93 25.08
C THR A 256 15.29 24.45 24.78
N SER A 257 15.51 23.77 23.67
CA SER A 257 16.84 23.31 23.23
C SER A 257 17.76 24.48 22.89
N VAL A 258 17.26 25.48 22.14
CA VAL A 258 18.02 26.71 21.80
C VAL A 258 18.35 27.49 23.07
N PHE A 259 17.41 27.64 24.01
CA PHE A 259 17.66 28.29 25.29
C PHE A 259 18.74 27.57 26.11
N SER A 260 18.66 26.24 26.21
CA SER A 260 19.64 25.42 26.94
C SER A 260 21.04 25.55 26.35
N ILE A 261 21.16 25.53 25.02
CA ILE A 261 22.46 25.77 24.34
C ILE A 261 23.00 27.15 24.66
N GLY A 262 22.16 28.19 24.63
CA GLY A 262 22.51 29.56 25.01
C GLY A 262 23.07 29.66 26.43
N VAL A 263 22.42 29.01 27.39
CA VAL A 263 22.90 28.93 28.80
C VAL A 263 24.24 28.23 28.89
N ILE A 264 24.46 27.13 28.21
CA ILE A 264 25.71 26.40 28.20
C ILE A 264 26.85 27.28 27.65
N ILE A 265 26.61 27.98 26.54
CA ILE A 265 27.60 28.87 25.92
C ILE A 265 27.97 30.01 26.88
N THR A 266 26.96 30.69 27.47
CA THR A 266 27.24 31.80 28.41
C THR A 266 27.99 31.34 29.64
N PHE A 267 27.66 30.17 30.18
CA PHE A 267 28.38 29.58 31.32
C PHE A 267 29.82 29.21 30.96
N THR A 268 30.04 28.65 29.77
CA THR A 268 31.38 28.31 29.27
C THR A 268 32.25 29.55 29.11
N ILE A 269 31.69 30.62 28.52
CA ILE A 269 32.38 31.91 28.39
C ILE A 269 32.72 32.48 29.78
N TYR A 270 31.79 32.43 30.71
CA TYR A 270 31.98 32.91 32.08
C TYR A 270 33.15 32.18 32.79
N ILE A 271 33.16 30.84 32.70
CA ILE A 271 34.28 30.05 33.26
C ILE A 271 35.61 30.41 32.58
N ALA A 272 35.64 30.60 31.28
CA ALA A 272 36.87 30.97 30.56
C ALA A 272 37.39 32.34 31.02
N LEU A 273 36.50 33.31 31.24
CA LEU A 273 36.87 34.62 31.75
C LEU A 273 37.41 34.55 33.18
N ILE A 274 36.81 33.76 34.07
CA ILE A 274 37.35 33.54 35.43
C ILE A 274 38.72 32.90 35.37
N ARG A 275 38.95 31.88 34.55
CA ARG A 275 40.27 31.25 34.39
C ARG A 275 41.32 32.22 33.89
N ARG A 276 40.99 33.08 32.91
CA ARG A 276 41.90 34.13 32.43
C ARG A 276 42.25 35.14 33.51
N ARG A 277 41.28 35.58 34.31
CA ARG A 277 41.53 36.50 35.45
C ARG A 277 42.44 35.86 36.49
N ARG A 278 42.20 34.60 36.87
CA ARG A 278 43.08 33.88 37.82
C ARG A 278 44.53 33.76 37.30
N ALA A 279 44.69 33.38 36.03
CA ALA A 279 46.00 33.27 35.41
C ALA A 279 46.75 34.60 35.35
N LYS A 280 46.04 35.72 35.14
CA LYS A 280 46.67 37.06 35.18
C LYS A 280 47.10 37.44 36.58
N ILE A 281 46.30 37.25 37.61
CA ILE A 281 46.65 37.50 39.01
C ILE A 281 47.85 36.65 39.43
N GLN A 282 47.92 35.39 39.02
CA GLN A 282 49.04 34.51 39.34
C GLN A 282 50.35 34.94 38.69
N LYS A 283 50.32 35.45 37.45
CA LYS A 283 51.44 36.05 36.76
C LYS A 283 51.96 37.33 37.47
N ASP A 284 51.02 38.20 37.85
CA ASP A 284 51.34 39.45 38.53
C ASP A 284 51.92 39.22 39.94
N PHE A 285 51.58 38.09 40.58
CA PHE A 285 52.15 37.66 41.87
C PHE A 285 53.59 37.06 41.75
N GLN A 286 53.86 36.39 40.62
CA GLN A 286 55.21 35.82 40.37
C GLN A 286 56.20 36.82 39.83
N SER A 287 55.77 37.96 39.40
CA SER A 287 56.62 39.07 38.89
C SER A 287 57.05 40.10 39.96
N ARG A 288 56.53 39.93 41.19
CA ARG A 288 56.93 40.69 42.36
C ARG A 288 57.88 39.90 43.27
#